data_ede9694b85c744e2b7eac6b7bf3a91a2
#
_entry.id   ede9694b85c744e2b7eac6b7bf3a91a2
#
_cell.length_a   1.000
_cell.length_b   1.000
_cell.length_c   1.000
_cell.angle_alpha   90.00
_cell.angle_beta   90.00
_cell.angle_gamma   90.00
#
_symmetry.space_group_name_H-M   'P 1'
#
loop_
_entity.id
_entity.type
_entity.pdbx_description
1 polymer ?
#
loop_
_entity_poly.entity_id
_entity_poly.type
_entity_poly.pdbx_seq_one_letter_code
_entity_poly.pdbx_strand_id
1 'polypeptide(L)'
;GRLACVNVVPGAGLTHALSGIAEAYMDNVPMLVLACGIRRDTGMGFQLHDVDQAAIARPVTKEVLRPERGEEIYGAIRRACRIAREGIPGPVMVEIPANLYFFRHEPAFEAYRAEPAAMPPISAADVDRAATVLGRARRPLLYVGLGAAGAGANLVALAERLEAPVSTTFQGKGVFPESHPLFLWPGFGAAAPPFVREVVRDCDATLAIGCRFGEVATGSYGAVPPGPLVHV
;
A
#
# COMPACT_ATOMS: atom_id res chain seq x y z
N GLY A 1 3.23 -6.32 7.13
CA GLY A 1 2.92 -7.63 6.55
C GLY A 1 4.14 -8.26 5.89
N ARG A 2 4.04 -9.51 5.49
CA ARG A 2 5.09 -10.19 4.73
C ARG A 2 4.95 -9.84 3.25
N LEU A 3 6.07 -9.73 2.52
CA LEU A 3 6.04 -9.58 1.07
C LEU A 3 5.53 -10.88 0.44
N ALA A 4 4.44 -10.80 -0.31
CA ALA A 4 3.96 -11.92 -1.12
C ALA A 4 4.82 -12.06 -2.39
N CYS A 5 4.96 -13.29 -2.89
CA CYS A 5 5.59 -13.57 -4.17
C CYS A 5 4.65 -14.42 -5.03
N VAL A 6 4.44 -14.00 -6.27
CA VAL A 6 3.75 -14.78 -7.29
C VAL A 6 4.72 -15.10 -8.42
N ASN A 7 4.77 -16.35 -8.85
CA ASN A 7 5.58 -16.79 -9.98
C ASN A 7 4.65 -17.25 -11.11
N VAL A 8 4.88 -16.76 -12.33
CA VAL A 8 4.00 -16.99 -13.46
C VAL A 8 4.77 -17.41 -14.71
N VAL A 9 4.17 -18.28 -15.51
CA VAL A 9 4.69 -18.63 -16.84
C VAL A 9 4.53 -17.46 -17.79
N PRO A 10 5.30 -17.41 -18.90
CA PRO A 10 5.23 -16.32 -19.85
C PRO A 10 3.82 -16.14 -20.43
N GLY A 11 3.49 -14.94 -20.87
CA GLY A 11 2.28 -14.62 -21.58
C GLY A 11 1.02 -14.89 -20.78
N ALA A 12 0.38 -16.04 -21.01
CA ALA A 12 -0.89 -16.41 -20.39
C ALA A 12 -0.83 -16.43 -18.86
N GLY A 13 0.26 -16.87 -18.27
CA GLY A 13 0.40 -16.87 -16.81
C GLY A 13 0.34 -15.47 -16.22
N LEU A 14 1.06 -14.52 -16.80
CA LEU A 14 1.00 -13.13 -16.37
C LEU A 14 -0.40 -12.53 -16.58
N THR A 15 -0.98 -12.70 -17.76
CA THR A 15 -2.30 -12.10 -18.06
C THR A 15 -3.41 -12.67 -17.17
N HIS A 16 -3.37 -13.95 -16.79
CA HIS A 16 -4.31 -14.51 -15.83
C HIS A 16 -4.09 -13.97 -14.40
N ALA A 17 -2.85 -13.73 -14.00
CA ALA A 17 -2.56 -13.17 -12.67
C ALA A 17 -2.83 -11.66 -12.57
N LEU A 18 -3.03 -10.98 -13.70
CA LEU A 18 -3.04 -9.52 -13.77
C LEU A 18 -4.18 -8.91 -12.94
N SER A 19 -5.33 -9.55 -12.86
CA SER A 19 -6.46 -9.07 -12.03
C SER A 19 -6.06 -8.95 -10.56
N GLY A 20 -5.41 -9.97 -10.00
CA GLY A 20 -4.93 -9.92 -8.61
C GLY A 20 -3.75 -8.97 -8.40
N ILE A 21 -2.88 -8.81 -9.41
CA ILE A 21 -1.77 -7.85 -9.37
C ILE A 21 -2.32 -6.41 -9.39
N ALA A 22 -3.33 -6.14 -10.22
CA ALA A 22 -3.98 -4.84 -10.30
C ALA A 22 -4.67 -4.47 -8.98
N GLU A 23 -5.38 -5.43 -8.36
CA GLU A 23 -5.98 -5.23 -7.05
C GLU A 23 -4.93 -4.94 -5.98
N ALA A 24 -3.84 -5.70 -5.96
CA ALA A 24 -2.72 -5.44 -5.05
C ALA A 24 -2.11 -4.04 -5.26
N TYR A 25 -2.06 -3.57 -6.51
CA TYR A 25 -1.58 -2.22 -6.83
C TYR A 25 -2.52 -1.14 -6.27
N MET A 26 -3.83 -1.31 -6.49
CA MET A 26 -4.84 -0.36 -6.00
C MET A 26 -4.93 -0.35 -4.47
N ASP A 27 -4.71 -1.49 -3.82
CA ASP A 27 -4.77 -1.64 -2.36
C ASP A 27 -3.42 -1.39 -1.65
N ASN A 28 -2.38 -1.00 -2.40
CA ASN A 28 -1.03 -0.79 -1.87
C ASN A 28 -0.45 -2.02 -1.15
N VAL A 29 -0.72 -3.21 -1.70
CA VAL A 29 -0.18 -4.45 -1.16
C VAL A 29 1.19 -4.72 -1.78
N PRO A 30 2.27 -4.79 -0.99
CA PRO A 30 3.59 -5.08 -1.52
C PRO A 30 3.65 -6.51 -2.05
N MET A 31 4.02 -6.66 -3.32
CA MET A 31 4.09 -7.96 -4.00
C MET A 31 5.30 -8.03 -4.93
N LEU A 32 5.99 -9.16 -4.92
CA LEU A 32 6.98 -9.49 -5.93
C LEU A 32 6.33 -10.38 -7.00
N VAL A 33 6.32 -9.92 -8.24
CA VAL A 33 5.85 -10.70 -9.39
C VAL A 33 7.07 -11.20 -10.15
N LEU A 34 7.34 -12.50 -10.07
CA LEU A 34 8.35 -13.17 -10.88
C LEU A 34 7.71 -13.69 -12.15
N ALA A 35 7.89 -12.98 -13.25
CA ALA A 35 7.39 -13.39 -14.55
C ALA A 35 8.50 -14.10 -15.33
N CYS A 36 8.29 -15.34 -15.70
CA CYS A 36 9.15 -15.99 -16.69
C CYS A 36 9.01 -15.24 -18.02
N GLY A 37 10.12 -14.96 -18.67
CA GLY A 37 10.14 -14.43 -20.03
C GLY A 37 10.41 -15.53 -21.05
N ILE A 38 10.12 -15.26 -22.32
CA ILE A 38 10.54 -16.12 -23.42
C ILE A 38 12.06 -16.02 -23.65
N ARG A 39 12.60 -16.91 -24.46
CA ARG A 39 14.01 -16.81 -24.91
C ARG A 39 14.19 -15.61 -25.83
N ARG A 40 15.26 -14.83 -25.58
CA ARG A 40 15.61 -13.66 -26.38
C ARG A 40 16.83 -13.86 -27.26
N ASP A 41 17.48 -15.00 -27.13
CA ASP A 41 18.72 -15.38 -27.82
C ASP A 41 18.47 -16.23 -29.07
N THR A 42 17.23 -16.51 -29.44
CA THR A 42 16.92 -17.38 -30.59
C THR A 42 16.97 -16.68 -31.94
N GLY A 43 16.74 -15.35 -31.97
CA GLY A 43 16.54 -14.60 -33.21
C GLY A 43 15.28 -14.96 -33.99
N MET A 44 14.41 -15.85 -33.43
CA MET A 44 13.20 -16.34 -34.10
C MET A 44 11.96 -15.56 -33.61
N GLY A 45 11.07 -15.22 -34.52
CA GLY A 45 9.76 -14.65 -34.21
C GLY A 45 8.71 -15.72 -33.88
N PHE A 46 7.53 -15.27 -33.43
CA PHE A 46 6.37 -16.12 -33.15
C PHE A 46 6.63 -17.24 -32.11
N GLN A 47 7.43 -16.93 -31.12
CA GLN A 47 7.68 -17.86 -30.01
C GLN A 47 6.41 -18.06 -29.21
N LEU A 48 6.24 -19.25 -28.61
CA LEU A 48 5.13 -19.54 -27.74
C LEU A 48 5.13 -18.54 -26.55
N HIS A 49 3.97 -17.97 -26.26
CA HIS A 49 3.80 -16.97 -25.18
C HIS A 49 4.51 -15.63 -25.40
N ASP A 50 4.88 -15.31 -26.65
CA ASP A 50 5.55 -14.05 -27.00
C ASP A 50 4.57 -12.88 -26.97
N VAL A 51 4.52 -12.19 -25.85
CA VAL A 51 3.78 -10.93 -25.62
C VAL A 51 4.67 -9.93 -24.90
N ASP A 52 4.42 -8.65 -25.08
CA ASP A 52 5.13 -7.61 -24.30
C ASP A 52 4.58 -7.55 -22.85
N GLN A 53 5.08 -8.46 -22.01
CA GLN A 53 4.69 -8.56 -20.61
C GLN A 53 4.99 -7.29 -19.83
N ALA A 54 6.08 -6.60 -20.18
CA ALA A 54 6.44 -5.36 -19.52
C ALA A 54 5.42 -4.25 -19.80
N ALA A 55 5.00 -4.08 -21.07
CA ALA A 55 3.97 -3.12 -21.42
C ALA A 55 2.63 -3.43 -20.74
N ILE A 56 2.27 -4.72 -20.65
CA ILE A 56 1.04 -5.17 -20.01
C ILE A 56 1.06 -4.89 -18.49
N ALA A 57 2.18 -5.12 -17.80
CA ALA A 57 2.26 -4.99 -16.35
C ALA A 57 2.53 -3.55 -15.85
N ARG A 58 3.13 -2.68 -16.66
CA ARG A 58 3.48 -1.30 -16.25
C ARG A 58 2.37 -0.51 -15.59
N PRO A 59 1.12 -0.51 -16.08
CA PRO A 59 0.04 0.27 -15.48
C PRO A 59 -0.36 -0.17 -14.07
N VAL A 60 -0.03 -1.41 -13.68
CA VAL A 60 -0.47 -2.04 -12.44
C VAL A 60 0.70 -2.52 -11.56
N THR A 61 1.89 -1.98 -11.81
CA THR A 61 3.09 -2.23 -11.00
C THR A 61 3.84 -0.94 -10.75
N LYS A 62 4.56 -0.86 -9.65
CA LYS A 62 5.43 0.29 -9.34
C LYS A 62 6.63 0.38 -10.28
N GLU A 63 7.18 -0.79 -10.65
CA GLU A 63 8.30 -0.90 -11.56
C GLU A 63 8.30 -2.27 -12.21
N VAL A 64 8.85 -2.33 -13.44
CA VAL A 64 9.14 -3.57 -14.16
C VAL A 64 10.65 -3.64 -14.38
N LEU A 65 11.29 -4.62 -13.79
CA LEU A 65 12.71 -4.90 -13.93
C LEU A 65 12.91 -6.06 -14.89
N ARG A 66 13.93 -5.97 -15.72
CA ARG A 66 14.24 -6.95 -16.74
C ARG A 66 15.76 -7.14 -16.82
N PRO A 67 16.34 -8.07 -16.05
CA PRO A 67 17.76 -8.37 -16.13
C PRO A 67 18.12 -8.88 -17.54
N GLU A 68 19.27 -8.45 -18.04
CA GLU A 68 19.80 -8.86 -19.34
C GLU A 68 20.82 -9.99 -19.20
N ARG A 69 21.40 -10.14 -18.01
CA ARG A 69 22.42 -11.15 -17.69
C ARG A 69 22.06 -11.89 -16.41
N GLY A 70 22.51 -13.15 -16.32
CA GLY A 70 22.22 -14.00 -15.16
C GLY A 70 22.73 -13.44 -13.83
N GLU A 71 23.88 -12.77 -13.85
CA GLU A 71 24.51 -12.14 -12.68
C GLU A 71 23.63 -11.01 -12.09
N GLU A 72 22.77 -10.40 -12.91
CA GLU A 72 21.91 -9.28 -12.50
C GLU A 72 20.63 -9.73 -11.78
N ILE A 73 20.24 -11.01 -11.92
CA ILE A 73 18.96 -11.54 -11.40
C ILE A 73 18.84 -11.29 -9.89
N TYR A 74 19.90 -11.62 -9.13
CA TYR A 74 19.86 -11.43 -7.68
C TYR A 74 19.65 -9.96 -7.29
N GLY A 75 20.42 -9.06 -7.92
CA GLY A 75 20.29 -7.62 -7.68
C GLY A 75 18.91 -7.07 -8.05
N ALA A 76 18.36 -7.52 -9.19
CA ALA A 76 17.03 -7.13 -9.64
C ALA A 76 15.93 -7.58 -8.65
N ILE A 77 15.99 -8.82 -8.16
CA ILE A 77 15.04 -9.33 -7.15
C ILE A 77 15.17 -8.53 -5.85
N ARG A 78 16.38 -8.26 -5.38
CA ARG A 78 16.63 -7.46 -4.18
C ARG A 78 16.02 -6.06 -4.32
N ARG A 79 16.30 -5.40 -5.44
CA ARG A 79 15.75 -4.09 -5.77
C ARG A 79 14.23 -4.12 -5.82
N ALA A 80 13.64 -5.12 -6.48
CA ALA A 80 12.19 -5.28 -6.54
C ALA A 80 11.54 -5.40 -5.16
N CYS A 81 12.12 -6.23 -4.27
CA CYS A 81 11.64 -6.40 -2.90
C CYS A 81 11.71 -5.11 -2.08
N ARG A 82 12.71 -4.28 -2.31
CA ARG A 82 12.84 -2.96 -1.68
C ARG A 82 11.79 -2.01 -2.20
N ILE A 83 11.71 -1.80 -3.52
CA ILE A 83 10.75 -0.89 -4.16
C ILE A 83 9.30 -1.25 -3.81
N ALA A 84 8.98 -2.56 -3.74
CA ALA A 84 7.63 -2.99 -3.38
C ALA A 84 7.19 -2.50 -2.00
N ARG A 85 8.12 -2.24 -1.08
CA ARG A 85 7.83 -1.81 0.30
C ARG A 85 8.05 -0.32 0.55
N GLU A 86 8.87 0.35 -0.25
CA GLU A 86 9.24 1.76 -0.06
C GLU A 86 8.09 2.70 -0.46
N GLY A 87 7.96 3.80 0.28
CA GLY A 87 6.92 4.80 0.05
C GLY A 87 5.52 4.19 0.12
N ILE A 88 4.68 4.45 -0.88
CA ILE A 88 3.41 3.73 -1.03
C ILE A 88 3.72 2.31 -1.51
N PRO A 89 3.40 1.26 -0.73
CA PRO A 89 3.69 -0.12 -1.14
C PRO A 89 2.92 -0.53 -2.39
N GLY A 90 3.39 -1.57 -3.09
CA GLY A 90 2.70 -2.08 -4.26
C GLY A 90 3.49 -3.16 -5.00
N PRO A 91 2.93 -3.78 -6.04
CA PRO A 91 3.57 -4.80 -6.84
C PRO A 91 4.78 -4.27 -7.61
N VAL A 92 5.81 -5.09 -7.72
CA VAL A 92 6.95 -4.89 -8.63
C VAL A 92 7.17 -6.17 -9.40
N MET A 93 7.33 -6.07 -10.71
CA MET A 93 7.57 -7.21 -11.57
C MET A 93 9.07 -7.34 -11.91
N VAL A 94 9.56 -8.56 -11.87
CA VAL A 94 10.85 -8.94 -12.45
C VAL A 94 10.58 -9.96 -13.54
N GLU A 95 10.80 -9.60 -14.81
CA GLU A 95 10.70 -10.50 -15.93
C GLU A 95 12.09 -11.10 -16.22
N ILE A 96 12.21 -12.41 -16.07
CA ILE A 96 13.46 -13.12 -16.28
C ILE A 96 13.38 -13.92 -17.58
N PRO A 97 14.13 -13.55 -18.65
CA PRO A 97 14.16 -14.28 -19.89
C PRO A 97 14.61 -15.74 -19.70
N ALA A 98 14.00 -16.68 -20.44
CA ALA A 98 14.25 -18.11 -20.27
C ALA A 98 15.70 -18.50 -20.51
N ASN A 99 16.40 -17.83 -21.42
CA ASN A 99 17.82 -18.07 -21.66
C ASN A 99 18.71 -17.74 -20.42
N LEU A 100 18.21 -16.98 -19.45
CA LEU A 100 18.99 -16.70 -18.25
C LEU A 100 18.83 -17.77 -17.17
N TYR A 101 17.66 -18.41 -17.02
CA TYR A 101 17.46 -19.42 -15.97
C TYR A 101 17.68 -20.87 -16.45
N PHE A 102 17.88 -21.10 -17.75
CA PHE A 102 18.26 -22.41 -18.26
C PHE A 102 19.78 -22.72 -18.10
N PHE A 103 20.59 -21.73 -17.89
CA PHE A 103 22.04 -21.87 -17.74
C PHE A 103 22.48 -21.53 -16.31
N ARG A 104 23.64 -22.04 -15.94
CA ARG A 104 24.29 -21.72 -14.66
C ARG A 104 24.98 -20.37 -14.77
N HIS A 105 24.77 -19.54 -13.78
CA HIS A 105 25.46 -18.26 -13.60
C HIS A 105 26.04 -18.20 -12.20
N GLU A 106 27.18 -17.53 -12.05
CA GLU A 106 27.78 -17.22 -10.76
C GLU A 106 27.42 -15.78 -10.40
N PRO A 107 26.36 -15.56 -9.59
CA PRO A 107 25.99 -14.21 -9.22
C PRO A 107 27.04 -13.62 -8.28
N ALA A 108 27.50 -12.41 -8.58
CA ALA A 108 28.22 -11.61 -7.61
C ALA A 108 27.22 -11.08 -6.58
N PHE A 109 27.14 -11.70 -5.42
CA PHE A 109 26.27 -11.22 -4.37
C PHE A 109 26.97 -11.22 -3.00
N GLU A 110 26.68 -10.21 -2.22
CA GLU A 110 26.94 -10.22 -0.80
C GLU A 110 25.86 -11.04 -0.06
N ALA A 111 26.23 -11.61 1.08
CA ALA A 111 25.28 -12.31 1.93
C ALA A 111 24.07 -11.41 2.23
N TYR A 112 22.87 -11.98 2.18
CA TYR A 112 21.65 -11.24 2.46
C TYR A 112 21.68 -10.60 3.85
N ARG A 113 21.49 -9.30 3.89
CA ARG A 113 21.15 -8.56 5.10
C ARG A 113 19.79 -7.91 4.91
N ALA A 114 18.90 -8.11 5.87
CA ALA A 114 17.63 -7.41 5.86
C ALA A 114 17.89 -5.92 6.09
N GLU A 115 17.50 -5.09 5.14
CA GLU A 115 17.52 -3.63 5.31
C GLU A 115 16.17 -3.22 5.91
N PRO A 116 16.16 -2.48 7.03
CA PRO A 116 14.92 -1.89 7.53
C PRO A 116 14.36 -0.93 6.46
N ALA A 117 13.03 -0.89 6.35
CA ALA A 117 12.40 0.11 5.48
C ALA A 117 12.82 1.51 5.94
N ALA A 118 13.31 2.34 5.03
CA ALA A 118 13.60 3.72 5.34
C ALA A 118 12.30 4.45 5.69
N MET A 119 12.19 4.90 6.94
CA MET A 119 11.09 5.78 7.35
C MET A 119 11.51 7.23 7.07
N PRO A 120 10.65 8.03 6.44
CA PRO A 120 10.95 9.46 6.29
C PRO A 120 11.10 10.09 7.69
N PRO A 121 12.01 11.06 7.86
CA PRO A 121 12.16 11.75 9.14
C PRO A 121 10.86 12.49 9.48
N ILE A 122 10.43 12.37 10.74
CA ILE A 122 9.27 13.11 11.24
C ILE A 122 9.75 14.51 11.64
N SER A 123 9.11 15.52 11.08
CA SER A 123 9.39 16.92 11.45
C SER A 123 8.77 17.25 12.81
N ALA A 124 9.58 17.63 13.78
CA ALA A 124 9.08 18.08 15.09
C ALA A 124 8.13 19.28 14.95
N ALA A 125 8.43 20.21 14.04
CA ALA A 125 7.56 21.35 13.78
C ALA A 125 6.19 20.95 13.22
N ASP A 126 6.11 19.87 12.41
CA ASP A 126 4.84 19.37 11.92
C ASP A 126 4.02 18.70 13.03
N VAL A 127 4.69 17.97 13.92
CA VAL A 127 4.06 17.39 15.11
C VAL A 127 3.50 18.48 16.01
N ASP A 128 4.26 19.54 16.27
CA ASP A 128 3.82 20.69 17.10
C ASP A 128 2.64 21.42 16.47
N ARG A 129 2.63 21.59 15.14
CA ARG A 129 1.48 22.17 14.43
C ARG A 129 0.24 21.28 14.55
N ALA A 130 0.39 19.98 14.35
CA ALA A 130 -0.70 19.00 14.51
C ALA A 130 -1.26 19.03 15.94
N ALA A 131 -0.39 18.99 16.95
CA ALA A 131 -0.76 19.07 18.35
C ALA A 131 -1.46 20.38 18.69
N THR A 132 -1.06 21.50 18.10
CA THR A 132 -1.70 22.81 18.27
C THR A 132 -3.11 22.82 17.70
N VAL A 133 -3.31 22.25 16.51
CA VAL A 133 -4.64 22.16 15.88
C VAL A 133 -5.58 21.29 16.73
N LEU A 134 -5.12 20.11 17.10
CA LEU A 134 -5.95 19.16 17.88
C LEU A 134 -6.19 19.64 19.32
N GLY A 135 -5.22 20.29 19.95
CA GLY A 135 -5.35 20.83 21.30
C GLY A 135 -6.31 22.03 21.41
N ARG A 136 -6.67 22.67 20.29
CA ARG A 136 -7.69 23.73 20.23
C ARG A 136 -9.09 23.20 19.93
N ALA A 137 -9.17 21.98 19.40
CA ALA A 137 -10.45 21.36 19.10
C ALA A 137 -11.19 20.99 20.39
N ARG A 138 -12.50 21.17 20.37
CA ARG A 138 -13.38 20.75 21.45
C ARG A 138 -13.97 19.36 21.22
N ARG A 139 -14.12 18.99 19.95
CA ARG A 139 -14.68 17.72 19.51
C ARG A 139 -13.94 17.20 18.28
N PRO A 140 -12.68 16.75 18.42
CA PRO A 140 -11.95 16.21 17.29
C PRO A 140 -12.52 14.86 16.85
N LEU A 141 -12.44 14.57 15.55
CA LEU A 141 -12.72 13.26 14.95
C LEU A 141 -11.39 12.58 14.59
N LEU A 142 -11.21 11.31 14.93
CA LEU A 142 -10.18 10.47 14.38
C LEU A 142 -10.70 9.66 13.19
N TYR A 143 -10.06 9.78 12.04
CA TYR A 143 -10.35 8.96 10.87
C TYR A 143 -9.16 8.07 10.50
N VAL A 144 -9.32 6.75 10.66
CA VAL A 144 -8.20 5.81 10.69
C VAL A 144 -8.26 4.86 9.50
N GLY A 145 -7.21 4.83 8.70
CA GLY A 145 -7.05 3.93 7.57
C GLY A 145 -6.08 2.77 7.84
N LEU A 146 -5.93 1.89 6.84
CA LEU A 146 -5.05 0.73 6.91
C LEU A 146 -3.58 1.09 7.14
N GLY A 147 -3.13 2.27 6.69
CA GLY A 147 -1.75 2.72 6.90
C GLY A 147 -1.36 2.85 8.38
N ALA A 148 -2.35 2.93 9.28
CA ALA A 148 -2.13 2.97 10.73
C ALA A 148 -2.13 1.57 11.40
N ALA A 149 -2.11 0.48 10.65
CA ALA A 149 -2.28 -0.91 11.17
C ALA A 149 -1.26 -1.32 12.26
N GLY A 150 -0.12 -0.66 12.37
CA GLY A 150 0.87 -0.92 13.43
C GLY A 150 0.68 -0.10 14.71
N ALA A 151 -0.25 0.85 14.72
CA ALA A 151 -0.37 1.88 15.76
C ALA A 151 -1.58 1.70 16.69
N GLY A 152 -2.25 0.56 16.70
CA GLY A 152 -3.53 0.34 17.40
C GLY A 152 -3.55 0.79 18.87
N ALA A 153 -2.55 0.41 19.66
CA ALA A 153 -2.46 0.84 21.07
C ALA A 153 -2.30 2.36 21.22
N ASN A 154 -1.48 2.97 20.36
CA ASN A 154 -1.27 4.43 20.37
C ASN A 154 -2.53 5.18 19.93
N LEU A 155 -3.30 4.61 18.98
CA LEU A 155 -4.57 5.17 18.53
C LEU A 155 -5.62 5.15 19.66
N VAL A 156 -5.69 4.06 20.43
CA VAL A 156 -6.58 3.98 21.59
C VAL A 156 -6.22 5.06 22.61
N ALA A 157 -4.95 5.12 23.01
CA ALA A 157 -4.49 6.12 23.99
C ALA A 157 -4.73 7.56 23.50
N LEU A 158 -4.56 7.83 22.20
CA LEU A 158 -4.82 9.13 21.62
C LEU A 158 -6.31 9.46 21.60
N ALA A 159 -7.16 8.51 21.20
CA ALA A 159 -8.62 8.69 21.19
C ALA A 159 -9.16 8.96 22.58
N GLU A 160 -8.70 8.21 23.59
CA GLU A 160 -9.07 8.42 24.99
C GLU A 160 -8.62 9.78 25.52
N ARG A 161 -7.37 10.19 25.23
CA ARG A 161 -6.83 11.48 25.64
C ARG A 161 -7.59 12.66 25.06
N LEU A 162 -8.09 12.53 23.82
CA LEU A 162 -8.82 13.58 23.10
C LEU A 162 -10.34 13.44 23.28
N GLU A 163 -10.81 12.39 23.93
CA GLU A 163 -12.23 12.00 24.00
C GLU A 163 -12.88 11.99 22.61
N ALA A 164 -12.10 11.56 21.59
CA ALA A 164 -12.45 11.68 20.20
C ALA A 164 -13.17 10.43 19.68
N PRO A 165 -14.32 10.54 19.02
CA PRO A 165 -14.90 9.44 18.28
C PRO A 165 -13.97 9.01 17.16
N VAL A 166 -13.93 7.69 16.90
CA VAL A 166 -13.06 7.08 15.89
C VAL A 166 -13.91 6.45 14.80
N SER A 167 -13.74 6.92 13.58
CA SER A 167 -14.25 6.27 12.38
C SER A 167 -13.08 5.63 11.60
N THR A 168 -13.30 4.47 11.01
CA THR A 168 -12.27 3.80 10.20
C THR A 168 -12.64 3.85 8.71
N THR A 169 -11.64 3.70 7.84
CA THR A 169 -11.94 3.35 6.45
C THR A 169 -12.40 1.89 6.38
N PHE A 170 -12.97 1.47 5.26
CA PHE A 170 -13.34 0.07 5.04
C PHE A 170 -12.14 -0.87 5.19
N GLN A 171 -11.01 -0.52 4.57
CA GLN A 171 -9.75 -1.27 4.68
C GLN A 171 -9.10 -1.12 6.06
N GLY A 172 -9.41 -0.07 6.81
CA GLY A 172 -8.93 0.18 8.16
C GLY A 172 -9.74 -0.53 9.26
N LYS A 173 -10.76 -1.32 8.92
CA LYS A 173 -11.49 -2.12 9.91
C LYS A 173 -10.53 -2.98 10.73
N GLY A 174 -10.71 -2.96 12.06
CA GLY A 174 -9.85 -3.70 12.99
C GLY A 174 -8.53 -3.00 13.34
N VAL A 175 -8.15 -1.89 12.72
CA VAL A 175 -6.99 -1.08 13.14
C VAL A 175 -7.27 -0.41 14.48
N PHE A 176 -8.50 0.03 14.70
CA PHE A 176 -9.01 0.46 16.01
C PHE A 176 -10.02 -0.57 16.51
N PRO A 177 -10.04 -0.93 17.81
CA PRO A 177 -10.97 -1.93 18.34
C PRO A 177 -12.42 -1.49 18.16
N GLU A 178 -13.21 -2.27 17.43
CA GLU A 178 -14.64 -1.96 17.19
C GLU A 178 -15.49 -2.10 18.46
N SER A 179 -15.00 -2.79 19.50
CA SER A 179 -15.64 -2.90 20.83
C SER A 179 -15.35 -1.70 21.75
N HIS A 180 -14.47 -0.78 21.33
CA HIS A 180 -14.10 0.36 22.15
C HIS A 180 -15.24 1.38 22.22
N PRO A 181 -15.54 2.01 23.38
CA PRO A 181 -16.64 2.98 23.51
C PRO A 181 -16.55 4.19 22.55
N LEU A 182 -15.34 4.57 22.15
CA LEU A 182 -15.13 5.67 21.21
C LEU A 182 -15.19 5.24 19.74
N PHE A 183 -15.31 3.94 19.44
CA PHE A 183 -15.50 3.51 18.06
C PHE A 183 -16.89 3.93 17.57
N LEU A 184 -16.92 4.68 16.48
CA LEU A 184 -18.16 5.21 15.94
C LEU A 184 -18.73 4.31 14.83
N TRP A 185 -17.99 4.14 13.72
CA TRP A 185 -18.47 3.39 12.54
C TRP A 185 -17.38 3.32 11.45
N PRO A 186 -17.42 2.32 10.55
CA PRO A 186 -16.60 2.35 9.32
C PRO A 186 -17.17 3.38 8.32
N GLY A 187 -16.47 4.49 8.14
CA GLY A 187 -16.91 5.61 7.30
C GLY A 187 -17.87 6.58 8.00
N PHE A 188 -17.95 7.80 7.48
CA PHE A 188 -18.80 8.86 8.04
C PHE A 188 -19.57 9.67 6.98
N GLY A 189 -19.53 9.22 5.71
CA GLY A 189 -20.23 9.86 4.59
C GLY A 189 -21.75 9.63 4.58
N ALA A 190 -22.37 9.94 3.46
CA ALA A 190 -23.82 9.86 3.30
C ALA A 190 -24.42 8.46 3.55
N ALA A 191 -23.65 7.40 3.29
CA ALA A 191 -24.04 6.01 3.54
C ALA A 191 -23.93 5.60 5.03
N ALA A 192 -23.32 6.42 5.89
CA ALA A 192 -23.24 6.13 7.31
C ALA A 192 -24.61 6.26 7.99
N PRO A 193 -24.86 5.52 9.09
CA PRO A 193 -26.09 5.67 9.87
C PRO A 193 -26.34 7.11 10.33
N PRO A 194 -27.60 7.51 10.55
CA PRO A 194 -27.93 8.88 10.96
C PRO A 194 -27.17 9.36 12.20
N PHE A 195 -27.07 8.53 13.23
CA PHE A 195 -26.35 8.88 14.47
C PHE A 195 -24.87 9.20 14.22
N VAL A 196 -24.21 8.49 13.29
CA VAL A 196 -22.81 8.75 12.92
C VAL A 196 -22.69 10.14 12.30
N ARG A 197 -23.57 10.46 11.37
CA ARG A 197 -23.59 11.77 10.70
C ARG A 197 -23.86 12.93 11.66
N GLU A 198 -24.68 12.70 12.68
CA GLU A 198 -24.93 13.67 13.74
C GLU A 198 -23.69 13.91 14.59
N VAL A 199 -23.04 12.85 15.08
CA VAL A 199 -21.78 12.97 15.84
C VAL A 199 -20.71 13.68 15.04
N VAL A 200 -20.50 13.30 13.76
CA VAL A 200 -19.47 13.88 12.91
C VAL A 200 -19.76 15.35 12.59
N ARG A 201 -21.01 15.73 12.40
CA ARG A 201 -21.39 17.12 12.16
C ARG A 201 -21.00 18.05 13.31
N ASP A 202 -21.01 17.52 14.53
CA ASP A 202 -20.66 18.28 15.74
C ASP A 202 -19.14 18.31 16.01
N CYS A 203 -18.34 17.59 15.22
CA CYS A 203 -16.88 17.63 15.32
C CYS A 203 -16.33 18.91 14.70
N ASP A 204 -15.24 19.43 15.27
CA ASP A 204 -14.63 20.71 14.89
C ASP A 204 -13.18 20.63 14.40
N ALA A 205 -12.60 19.44 14.36
CA ALA A 205 -11.32 19.14 13.74
C ALA A 205 -11.26 17.66 13.34
N THR A 206 -10.40 17.31 12.39
CA THR A 206 -10.18 15.92 11.99
C THR A 206 -8.70 15.58 12.00
N LEU A 207 -8.35 14.47 12.65
CA LEU A 207 -7.06 13.81 12.49
C LEU A 207 -7.25 12.55 11.64
N ALA A 208 -6.73 12.58 10.43
CA ALA A 208 -6.74 11.45 9.51
C ALA A 208 -5.38 10.75 9.52
N ILE A 209 -5.36 9.44 9.80
CA ILE A 209 -4.12 8.66 9.95
C ILE A 209 -4.18 7.45 9.03
N GLY A 210 -3.18 7.34 8.12
CA GLY A 210 -3.02 6.19 7.26
C GLY A 210 -4.18 5.94 6.28
N CYS A 211 -4.91 6.99 5.87
CA CYS A 211 -5.98 6.91 4.88
C CYS A 211 -5.67 7.76 3.65
N ARG A 212 -6.23 7.36 2.48
CA ARG A 212 -6.00 8.04 1.19
C ARG A 212 -7.18 8.93 0.77
N PHE A 213 -8.27 8.93 1.51
CA PHE A 213 -9.53 9.57 1.10
C PHE A 213 -10.03 9.11 -0.29
N GLY A 214 -9.82 7.82 -0.63
CA GLY A 214 -10.32 7.24 -1.87
C GLY A 214 -11.84 7.13 -1.89
N GLU A 215 -12.40 6.78 -3.04
CA GLU A 215 -13.84 6.74 -3.30
C GLU A 215 -14.63 5.95 -2.25
N VAL A 216 -14.23 4.69 -1.98
CA VAL A 216 -14.91 3.83 -1.00
C VAL A 216 -14.77 4.38 0.41
N ALA A 217 -13.59 4.87 0.79
CA ALA A 217 -13.33 5.43 2.12
C ALA A 217 -14.16 6.69 2.41
N THR A 218 -14.52 7.43 1.37
CA THR A 218 -15.27 8.68 1.49
C THR A 218 -16.73 8.57 1.04
N GLY A 219 -17.21 7.36 0.77
CA GLY A 219 -18.56 7.16 0.26
C GLY A 219 -18.81 7.96 -1.01
N SER A 220 -18.08 7.63 -2.07
CA SER A 220 -18.10 8.31 -3.38
C SER A 220 -17.76 9.80 -3.26
N TYR A 221 -16.71 10.12 -2.50
CA TYR A 221 -16.20 11.47 -2.25
C TYR A 221 -17.19 12.40 -1.51
N GLY A 222 -18.23 11.84 -0.93
CA GLY A 222 -19.26 12.61 -0.19
C GLY A 222 -18.94 12.88 1.28
N ALA A 223 -17.94 12.20 1.87
CA ALA A 223 -17.53 12.43 3.23
C ALA A 223 -16.50 13.57 3.31
N VAL A 224 -16.93 14.70 3.83
CA VAL A 224 -16.06 15.87 4.06
C VAL A 224 -15.62 15.86 5.52
N PRO A 225 -14.29 15.79 5.79
CA PRO A 225 -13.78 15.89 7.16
C PRO A 225 -14.18 17.21 7.81
N PRO A 226 -14.74 17.20 9.02
CA PRO A 226 -15.11 18.44 9.71
C PRO A 226 -13.88 19.23 10.19
N GLY A 227 -13.97 20.56 10.13
CA GLY A 227 -12.98 21.50 10.65
C GLY A 227 -11.62 21.45 9.95
N PRO A 228 -10.55 21.94 10.59
CA PRO A 228 -9.20 21.78 10.09
C PRO A 228 -8.79 20.31 10.08
N LEU A 229 -8.10 19.92 8.99
CA LEU A 229 -7.63 18.55 8.76
C LEU A 229 -6.14 18.45 9.05
N VAL A 230 -5.78 17.56 9.96
CA VAL A 230 -4.41 17.04 10.12
C VAL A 230 -4.37 15.67 9.43
N HIS A 231 -3.49 15.50 8.45
CA HIS A 231 -3.37 14.25 7.68
C HIS A 231 -1.96 13.66 7.80
N VAL A 232 -1.88 12.40 8.23
CA VAL A 232 -0.62 11.67 8.49
C VAL A 232 -0.61 10.38 7.68
#